data_5afac34e40304adf393f7ef523bc8c1c
#
_entry.id   5afac34e40304adf393f7ef523bc8c1c
#
_cell.length_a   1.000
_cell.length_b   1.000
_cell.length_c   1.000
_cell.angle_alpha   90.00
_cell.angle_beta   90.00
_cell.angle_gamma   90.00
#
_symmetry.space_group_name_H-M   'P 1'
#
loop_
_entity.id
_entity.type
_entity.pdbx_description
1 polymer ?
#
loop_
_entity_poly.entity_id
_entity_poly.type
_entity_poly.pdbx_seq_one_letter_code
_entity_poly.pdbx_strand_id
1 'polypeptide(L)'
;IPRTANEMYHLRDAAPIERSELKNGDLVFFRTQGRGTADHVGVYVGNGKFIQSPRTGQEIQITSLSEDYWQRHYVGARRVMTPKTLR
;
A
#
# COMPACT_ATOMS: atom_id res chain seq x y z
N ILE A 1 9.49 3.03 14.17
CA ILE A 1 8.44 2.54 13.26
C ILE A 1 7.77 3.72 12.58
N PRO A 2 7.63 3.69 11.26
CA PRO A 2 6.99 4.78 10.54
C PRO A 2 5.53 4.95 10.99
N ARG A 3 5.09 6.20 11.12
CA ARG A 3 3.72 6.50 11.56
C ARG A 3 2.81 6.91 10.42
N THR A 4 3.37 7.33 9.30
CA THR A 4 2.58 7.82 8.18
C THR A 4 2.81 6.96 6.95
N ALA A 5 1.85 6.99 6.03
CA ALA A 5 2.00 6.29 4.76
C ALA A 5 3.21 6.81 3.98
N ASN A 6 3.45 8.12 4.06
CA ASN A 6 4.59 8.70 3.36
C ASN A 6 5.92 8.17 3.90
N GLU A 7 6.05 8.05 5.22
CA GLU A 7 7.25 7.49 5.83
C GLU A 7 7.42 6.02 5.47
N MET A 8 6.34 5.25 5.49
CA MET A 8 6.38 3.85 5.10
C MET A 8 6.80 3.67 3.65
N TYR A 9 6.32 4.56 2.77
CA TYR A 9 6.65 4.50 1.36
C TYR A 9 8.15 4.70 1.11
N HIS A 10 8.80 5.48 1.97
CA HIS A 10 10.22 5.79 1.85
C HIS A 10 11.14 4.92 2.73
N LEU A 11 10.63 3.83 3.28
CA LEU A 11 11.46 2.92 4.08
C LEU A 11 12.59 2.33 3.24
N ARG A 12 13.80 2.33 3.81
CA ARG A 12 14.98 1.81 3.12
C ARG A 12 14.90 0.30 2.90
N ASP A 13 14.28 -0.41 3.84
CA ASP A 13 14.19 -1.88 3.80
C ASP A 13 12.94 -2.36 3.06
N ALA A 14 12.30 -1.48 2.32
CA ALA A 14 11.12 -1.83 1.54
C ALA A 14 11.46 -1.75 0.06
N ALA A 15 11.34 -2.88 -0.64
CA ALA A 15 11.65 -2.95 -2.07
C ALA A 15 10.46 -2.45 -2.89
N PRO A 16 10.70 -1.67 -3.95
CA PRO A 16 9.63 -1.26 -4.86
C PRO A 16 9.11 -2.47 -5.63
N ILE A 17 7.80 -2.56 -5.78
CA ILE A 17 7.14 -3.67 -6.47
C ILE A 17 6.27 -3.10 -7.59
N GLU A 18 6.41 -3.68 -8.78
CA GLU A 18 5.54 -3.32 -9.90
C GLU A 18 4.12 -3.79 -9.63
N ARG A 19 3.14 -3.03 -10.11
CA ARG A 19 1.74 -3.38 -9.89
C ARG A 19 1.41 -4.78 -10.40
N SER A 20 2.00 -5.18 -11.53
CA SER A 20 1.78 -6.49 -12.12
C SER A 20 2.39 -7.64 -11.31
N GLU A 21 3.25 -7.32 -10.34
CA GLU A 21 3.95 -8.32 -9.54
C GLU A 21 3.48 -8.34 -8.09
N LEU A 22 2.38 -7.69 -7.80
CA LEU A 22 1.84 -7.63 -6.44
C LEU A 22 1.53 -9.03 -5.92
N LYS A 23 1.91 -9.25 -4.66
CA LYS A 23 1.63 -10.49 -3.94
C LYS A 23 0.95 -10.18 -2.62
N ASN A 24 0.23 -11.17 -2.11
CA ASN A 24 -0.43 -11.05 -0.81
C ASN A 24 0.57 -10.58 0.25
N GLY A 25 0.20 -9.53 0.96
CA GLY A 25 1.05 -8.94 2.00
C GLY A 25 1.85 -7.72 1.56
N ASP A 26 1.89 -7.42 0.28
CA ASP A 26 2.57 -6.21 -0.19
C ASP A 26 1.77 -4.98 0.22
N LEU A 27 2.48 -3.88 0.50
CA LEU A 27 1.85 -2.62 0.84
C LEU A 27 1.57 -1.82 -0.43
N VAL A 28 0.36 -1.33 -0.56
CA VAL A 28 -0.03 -0.48 -1.69
C VAL A 28 -0.28 0.93 -1.17
N PHE A 29 0.22 1.92 -1.90
CA PHE A 29 0.23 3.30 -1.43
C PHE A 29 -0.55 4.21 -2.37
N PHE A 30 -1.24 5.17 -1.78
CA PHE A 30 -2.09 6.10 -2.50
C PHE A 30 -1.87 7.53 -2.01
N ARG A 31 -2.16 8.47 -2.88
CA ARG A 31 -2.13 9.88 -2.53
C ARG A 31 -3.54 10.43 -2.72
N THR A 32 -4.31 10.44 -1.63
CA THR A 32 -5.73 10.77 -1.67
C THR A 32 -6.01 12.22 -1.28
N GLN A 33 -5.14 12.82 -0.46
CA GLN A 33 -5.32 14.17 0.04
C GLN A 33 -4.21 15.11 -0.44
N GLY A 34 -3.39 14.66 -1.37
CA GLY A 34 -2.32 15.49 -1.91
C GLY A 34 -1.19 15.76 -0.94
N ARG A 35 -1.00 14.94 0.08
CA ARG A 35 0.04 15.13 1.09
C ARG A 35 1.24 14.26 0.82
N GLY A 36 2.40 14.89 0.64
CA GLY A 36 3.63 14.18 0.40
C GLY A 36 3.56 13.29 -0.84
N THR A 37 4.37 12.22 -0.85
CA THR A 37 4.35 11.24 -1.93
C THR A 37 3.17 10.29 -1.78
N ALA A 38 2.88 9.88 -0.55
CA ALA A 38 1.77 8.97 -0.24
C ALA A 38 1.16 9.37 1.08
N ASP A 39 -0.16 9.32 1.18
CA ASP A 39 -0.88 9.65 2.42
C ASP A 39 -1.87 8.58 2.84
N HIS A 40 -1.92 7.46 2.12
CA HIS A 40 -2.79 6.35 2.46
C HIS A 40 -2.13 5.04 2.07
N VAL A 41 -2.33 4.00 2.87
CA VAL A 41 -1.71 2.70 2.64
C VAL A 41 -2.73 1.59 2.88
N GLY A 42 -2.63 0.53 2.08
CA GLY A 42 -3.39 -0.69 2.28
C GLY A 42 -2.50 -1.91 2.12
N VAL A 43 -3.06 -3.08 2.38
CA VAL A 43 -2.33 -4.35 2.26
C VAL A 43 -2.98 -5.17 1.15
N TYR A 44 -2.17 -5.53 0.16
CA TYR A 44 -2.66 -6.33 -0.96
C TYR A 44 -3.01 -7.74 -0.49
N VAL A 45 -4.17 -8.24 -0.90
CA VAL A 45 -4.64 -9.57 -0.47
C VAL A 45 -4.88 -10.52 -1.65
N GLY A 46 -4.37 -10.19 -2.83
CA GLY A 46 -4.52 -11.01 -4.00
C GLY A 46 -5.75 -10.63 -4.83
N ASN A 47 -5.81 -11.13 -6.04
CA ASN A 47 -6.93 -10.94 -6.96
C ASN A 47 -7.28 -9.46 -7.22
N GLY A 48 -6.28 -8.60 -7.19
CA GLY A 48 -6.50 -7.18 -7.44
C GLY A 48 -7.19 -6.43 -6.30
N LYS A 49 -7.18 -6.97 -5.10
CA LYS A 49 -7.86 -6.38 -3.95
C LYS A 49 -6.87 -6.04 -2.84
N PHE A 50 -7.26 -5.07 -2.02
CA PHE A 50 -6.45 -4.70 -0.87
C PHE A 50 -7.35 -4.39 0.33
N ILE A 51 -6.79 -4.58 1.52
CA ILE A 51 -7.46 -4.26 2.78
C ILE A 51 -7.01 -2.88 3.21
N GLN A 52 -7.97 -2.05 3.62
CA GLN A 52 -7.68 -0.71 4.08
C GLN A 52 -8.62 -0.31 5.21
N SER A 53 -8.18 0.68 5.99
CA SER A 53 -9.03 1.37 6.94
C SER A 53 -9.15 2.81 6.42
N PRO A 54 -10.32 3.19 5.86
CA PRO A 54 -10.45 4.51 5.23
C PRO A 54 -10.22 5.68 6.19
N ARG A 55 -10.58 5.49 7.46
CA ARG A 55 -10.37 6.52 8.49
C ARG A 55 -10.15 5.86 9.83
N THR A 56 -9.51 6.60 10.74
CA THR A 56 -9.41 6.15 12.13
C THR A 56 -10.79 5.89 12.69
N GLY A 57 -10.98 4.73 13.27
CA GLY A 57 -12.25 4.34 13.88
C GLY A 57 -13.28 3.75 12.94
N GLN A 58 -13.00 3.71 11.63
CA GLN A 58 -13.88 3.06 10.68
C GLN A 58 -13.47 1.61 10.46
N GLU A 59 -14.42 0.81 9.99
CA GLU A 59 -14.15 -0.61 9.75
C GLU A 59 -13.15 -0.82 8.65
N ILE A 60 -12.40 -1.92 8.77
CA ILE A 60 -11.50 -2.37 7.72
C ILE A 60 -12.34 -2.82 6.54
N GLN A 61 -11.94 -2.43 5.34
CA GLN A 61 -12.66 -2.76 4.12
C GLN A 61 -11.76 -3.47 3.13
N ILE A 62 -12.35 -4.36 2.34
CA ILE A 62 -11.67 -4.97 1.19
C ILE A 62 -12.11 -4.19 -0.04
N THR A 63 -11.14 -3.64 -0.77
CA THR A 63 -11.42 -2.74 -1.89
C THR A 63 -10.67 -3.23 -3.12
N SER A 64 -11.25 -3.02 -4.30
CA SER A 64 -10.62 -3.42 -5.55
C SER A 64 -9.70 -2.33 -6.07
N LEU A 65 -8.47 -2.71 -6.47
CA LEU A 65 -7.55 -1.80 -7.13
C LEU A 65 -8.04 -1.36 -8.51
N SER A 66 -9.02 -2.08 -9.08
CA SER A 66 -9.57 -1.72 -10.38
C SER A 66 -10.58 -0.59 -10.31
N GLU A 67 -11.01 -0.18 -9.12
CA GLU A 67 -11.89 0.98 -8.98
C GLU A 67 -11.19 2.24 -9.45
N ASP A 68 -11.89 3.03 -10.22
CA ASP A 68 -11.34 4.23 -10.85
C ASP A 68 -10.68 5.18 -9.84
N TYR A 69 -11.34 5.39 -8.72
CA TYR A 69 -10.78 6.27 -7.67
C TYR A 69 -9.40 5.81 -7.24
N TRP A 70 -9.25 4.52 -6.94
CA TRP A 70 -7.99 3.98 -6.43
C TRP A 70 -6.93 3.87 -7.51
N GLN A 71 -7.32 3.62 -8.76
CA GLN A 71 -6.37 3.63 -9.86
C GLN A 71 -5.76 5.02 -10.04
N ARG A 72 -6.58 6.06 -9.94
CA ARG A 72 -6.10 7.43 -10.16
C ARG A 72 -5.21 7.94 -9.03
N HIS A 73 -5.39 7.40 -7.84
CA HIS A 73 -4.61 7.84 -6.67
C HIS A 73 -3.46 6.90 -6.31
N TYR A 74 -3.30 5.84 -7.08
CA TYR A 74 -2.25 4.85 -6.82
C TYR A 74 -0.86 5.47 -7.03
N VAL A 75 0.01 5.29 -6.04
CA VAL A 75 1.39 5.80 -6.09
C VAL A 75 2.37 4.69 -6.43
N GLY A 76 2.25 3.57 -5.75
CA GLY A 76 3.16 2.46 -5.93
C GLY A 76 2.98 1.43 -4.84
N ALA A 77 3.86 0.44 -4.83
CA ALA A 77 3.82 -0.61 -3.83
C ALA A 77 5.22 -0.89 -3.30
N ARG A 78 5.27 -1.43 -2.11
CA ARG A 78 6.53 -1.80 -1.44
C ARG A 78 6.37 -3.15 -0.78
N ARG A 79 7.44 -3.92 -0.82
CA ARG A 79 7.51 -5.20 -0.10
C ARG A 79 8.51 -5.04 1.01
N VAL A 80 8.06 -5.22 2.25
CA VAL A 80 8.95 -5.12 3.40
C VAL A 80 9.88 -6.33 3.42
N MET A 81 11.18 -6.08 3.44
CA MET A 81 12.18 -7.14 3.45
C MET A 81 12.40 -7.60 4.89
N THR A 82 12.19 -8.88 5.13
CA THR A 82 12.43 -9.50 6.42
C THR A 82 13.52 -10.55 6.27
N PRO A 83 14.10 -11.04 7.38
CA PRO A 83 15.10 -12.11 7.27
C PRO A 83 14.58 -13.31 6.47
N LYS A 84 13.29 -13.61 6.55
CA LYS A 84 12.71 -14.71 5.78
C LYS A 84 12.64 -14.40 4.30
N THR A 85 12.36 -13.17 3.91
CA THR A 85 12.26 -12.80 2.50
C THR A 85 13.62 -12.60 1.86
N LEU A 86 14.67 -12.45 2.66
CA LEU A 86 16.04 -12.28 2.15
C LEU A 86 16.73 -13.60 1.85
N ARG A 87 16.12 -14.70 2.15
CA ARG A 87 16.69 -16.03 1.88
C ARG A 87 16.50 -16.42 0.41
#